data_72550b363614ae768442d7b8799a8c4b
#
_entry.id   72550b363614ae768442d7b8799a8c4b
#
_cell.length_a   1.000
_cell.length_b   1.000
_cell.length_c   1.000
_cell.angle_alpha   90.00
_cell.angle_beta   90.00
_cell.angle_gamma   90.00
#
_symmetry.space_group_name_H-M   'P 1'
#
loop_
_entity.id
_entity.type
_entity.pdbx_description
1 polymer ?
#
loop_
_entity_poly.entity_id
_entity_poly.type
_entity_poly.pdbx_seq_one_letter_code
_entity_poly.pdbx_strand_id
1 'polypeptide(L)'
;MQDPKLFKINEKDKEHYRLLIKNIDISKRDSIISILGIKIQKILDRNKLNNLEVGLIEDMSKLIKILQLYGKLPDSIVKKILFAMSYFIDENDDIPDVIPDYGYLDDIAVVRWIIDDIEKQIPELSNA
;
A
#
# COMPACT_ATOMS: atom_id res chain seq x y z
N MET A 1 18.09 11.61 -12.12
CA MET A 1 17.21 10.75 -11.34
C MET A 1 15.85 11.41 -11.21
N GLN A 2 14.80 10.67 -11.41
CA GLN A 2 13.45 11.23 -11.36
C GLN A 2 12.93 11.28 -9.93
N ASP A 3 12.31 12.41 -9.56
CA ASP A 3 11.72 12.60 -8.25
C ASP A 3 10.41 11.79 -8.17
N PRO A 4 10.22 10.94 -7.16
CA PRO A 4 8.94 10.23 -6.95
C PRO A 4 7.73 11.15 -6.92
N LYS A 5 7.90 12.41 -6.54
CA LYS A 5 6.82 13.39 -6.54
C LYS A 5 6.27 13.69 -7.93
N LEU A 6 6.98 13.32 -8.99
CA LEU A 6 6.50 13.49 -10.35
C LEU A 6 5.38 12.52 -10.70
N PHE A 7 5.29 11.39 -10.00
CA PHE A 7 4.14 10.51 -10.15
C PHE A 7 3.05 10.97 -9.19
N LYS A 8 1.97 11.48 -9.74
CA LYS A 8 0.84 12.00 -8.95
C LYS A 8 -0.45 11.31 -9.33
N ILE A 9 -1.27 11.03 -8.32
CA ILE A 9 -2.60 10.49 -8.53
C ILE A 9 -3.55 11.65 -8.80
N ASN A 10 -4.22 11.64 -9.95
CA ASN A 10 -5.20 12.66 -10.28
C ASN A 10 -6.59 12.28 -9.73
N GLU A 11 -7.56 13.19 -9.82
CA GLU A 11 -8.90 12.95 -9.29
C GLU A 11 -9.62 11.78 -9.98
N LYS A 12 -9.38 11.58 -11.27
CA LYS A 12 -9.97 10.49 -12.02
C LYS A 12 -9.43 9.14 -11.51
N ASP A 13 -8.13 9.07 -11.24
CA ASP A 13 -7.51 7.88 -10.67
C ASP A 13 -8.09 7.58 -9.29
N LYS A 14 -8.27 8.61 -8.46
CA LYS A 14 -8.82 8.45 -7.12
C LYS A 14 -10.26 7.92 -7.16
N GLU A 15 -11.06 8.41 -8.10
CA GLU A 15 -12.43 7.89 -8.27
C GLU A 15 -12.42 6.41 -8.61
N HIS A 16 -11.53 6.00 -9.52
CA HIS A 16 -11.38 4.61 -9.90
C HIS A 16 -10.94 3.76 -8.69
N TYR A 17 -9.95 4.24 -7.94
CA TYR A 17 -9.47 3.53 -6.76
C TYR A 17 -10.55 3.41 -5.69
N ARG A 18 -11.36 4.45 -5.50
CA ARG A 18 -12.48 4.39 -4.54
C ARG A 18 -13.48 3.31 -4.88
N LEU A 19 -13.76 3.12 -6.17
CA LEU A 19 -14.63 2.03 -6.62
C LEU A 19 -14.01 0.66 -6.32
N LEU A 20 -12.72 0.50 -6.56
CA LEU A 20 -12.02 -0.74 -6.25
C LEU A 20 -12.01 -1.01 -4.75
N ILE A 21 -11.78 0.02 -3.95
CA ILE A 21 -11.79 -0.08 -2.49
C ILE A 21 -13.17 -0.55 -2.01
N LYS A 22 -14.22 0.04 -2.54
CA LYS A 22 -15.60 -0.31 -2.16
C LYS A 22 -15.89 -1.79 -2.37
N ASN A 23 -15.27 -2.39 -3.39
CA ASN A 23 -15.50 -3.79 -3.77
C ASN A 23 -14.51 -4.76 -3.11
N ILE A 24 -13.63 -4.29 -2.24
CA ILE A 24 -12.69 -5.17 -1.52
C ILE A 24 -13.48 -6.12 -0.62
N ASP A 25 -13.12 -7.40 -0.67
CA ASP A 25 -13.71 -8.44 0.17
C ASP A 25 -12.88 -8.58 1.46
N ILE A 26 -13.42 -8.10 2.56
CA ILE A 26 -12.74 -8.12 3.87
C ILE A 26 -12.44 -9.55 4.32
N SER A 27 -13.24 -10.52 3.91
CA SER A 27 -13.01 -11.92 4.28
C SER A 27 -11.68 -12.47 3.76
N LYS A 28 -11.08 -11.81 2.78
CA LYS A 28 -9.78 -12.19 2.21
C LYS A 28 -8.59 -11.57 2.94
N ARG A 29 -8.82 -10.93 4.05
CA ARG A 29 -7.79 -10.24 4.84
C ARG A 29 -6.58 -11.12 5.10
N ASP A 30 -6.78 -12.32 5.63
CA ASP A 30 -5.67 -13.21 6.01
C ASP A 30 -4.89 -13.67 4.78
N SER A 31 -5.58 -13.95 3.68
CA SER A 31 -4.93 -14.32 2.41
C SER A 31 -4.07 -13.18 1.87
N ILE A 32 -4.59 -11.96 1.91
CA ILE A 32 -3.86 -10.78 1.42
C ILE A 32 -2.60 -10.55 2.26
N ILE A 33 -2.72 -10.64 3.58
CA ILE A 33 -1.57 -10.47 4.48
C ILE A 33 -0.51 -11.55 4.22
N SER A 34 -0.94 -12.80 4.01
CA SER A 34 -0.01 -13.90 3.73
C SER A 34 0.75 -13.67 2.43
N ILE A 35 0.05 -13.28 1.37
CA ILE A 35 0.66 -13.01 0.07
C ILE A 35 1.62 -11.81 0.17
N LEU A 36 1.21 -10.79 0.90
CA LEU A 36 2.04 -9.62 1.15
C LEU A 36 3.36 -10.02 1.84
N GLY A 37 3.26 -10.86 2.85
CA GLY A 37 4.44 -11.36 3.58
C GLY A 37 5.41 -12.09 2.66
N ILE A 38 4.89 -12.89 1.73
CA ILE A 38 5.72 -13.61 0.75
C ILE A 38 6.44 -12.61 -0.17
N LYS A 39 5.74 -11.60 -0.66
CA LYS A 39 6.34 -10.59 -1.53
C LYS A 39 7.44 -9.80 -0.80
N ILE A 40 7.16 -9.37 0.43
CA ILE A 40 8.14 -8.65 1.25
C ILE A 40 9.38 -9.52 1.46
N GLN A 41 9.20 -10.80 1.77
CA GLN A 41 10.33 -11.69 2.00
C GLN A 41 11.18 -11.84 0.74
N LYS A 42 10.56 -11.95 -0.41
CA LYS A 42 11.29 -12.02 -1.69
C LYS A 42 12.12 -10.76 -1.94
N ILE A 43 11.58 -9.60 -1.58
CA ILE A 43 12.32 -8.33 -1.72
C ILE A 43 13.49 -8.31 -0.73
N LEU A 44 13.26 -8.70 0.51
CA LEU A 44 14.30 -8.72 1.55
C LEU A 44 15.42 -9.72 1.25
N ASP A 45 15.13 -10.79 0.53
CA ASP A 45 16.14 -11.79 0.17
C ASP A 45 17.11 -11.30 -0.89
N ARG A 46 16.83 -10.17 -1.53
CA ARG A 46 17.78 -9.55 -2.44
C ARG A 46 18.90 -8.89 -1.63
N ASN A 47 20.11 -8.91 -2.17
CA ASN A 47 21.26 -8.34 -1.47
C ASN A 47 21.25 -6.81 -1.42
N LYS A 48 20.46 -6.17 -2.26
CA LYS A 48 20.38 -4.70 -2.32
C LYS A 48 18.94 -4.24 -2.38
N LEU A 49 18.60 -3.32 -1.49
CA LEU A 49 17.32 -2.64 -1.48
C LEU A 49 17.55 -1.17 -1.81
N ASN A 50 16.73 -0.61 -2.70
CA ASN A 50 16.74 0.83 -2.93
C ASN A 50 15.85 1.54 -1.89
N ASN A 51 15.94 2.87 -1.84
CA ASN A 51 15.19 3.66 -0.86
C ASN A 51 13.68 3.55 -1.05
N LEU A 52 13.22 3.36 -2.29
CA LEU A 52 11.79 3.21 -2.59
C LEU A 52 11.26 1.92 -1.98
N GLU A 53 12.00 0.83 -2.13
CA GLU A 53 11.61 -0.47 -1.58
C GLU A 53 11.59 -0.44 -0.05
N VAL A 54 12.60 0.17 0.56
CA VAL A 54 12.66 0.31 2.02
C VAL A 54 11.45 1.09 2.53
N GLY A 55 11.13 2.22 1.90
CA GLY A 55 9.99 3.05 2.30
C GLY A 55 8.67 2.32 2.16
N LEU A 56 8.48 1.56 1.08
CA LEU A 56 7.26 0.78 0.88
C LEU A 56 7.12 -0.33 1.92
N ILE A 57 8.21 -1.02 2.23
CA ILE A 57 8.18 -2.08 3.25
C ILE A 57 7.82 -1.49 4.62
N GLU A 58 8.36 -0.31 4.95
CA GLU A 58 8.00 0.38 6.19
C GLU A 58 6.52 0.74 6.22
N ASP A 59 5.98 1.25 5.11
CA ASP A 59 4.57 1.59 5.01
C ASP A 59 3.67 0.35 5.12
N MET A 60 4.05 -0.75 4.47
CA MET A 60 3.31 -2.01 4.58
C MET A 60 3.35 -2.54 6.01
N SER A 61 4.50 -2.46 6.67
CA SER A 61 4.64 -2.88 8.06
C SER A 61 3.72 -2.05 8.97
N LYS A 62 3.62 -0.75 8.71
CA LYS A 62 2.71 0.12 9.45
C LYS A 62 1.25 -0.29 9.27
N LEU A 63 0.85 -0.58 8.03
CA LEU A 63 -0.52 -1.00 7.74
C LEU A 63 -0.86 -2.34 8.40
N ILE A 64 0.06 -3.30 8.37
CA ILE A 64 -0.12 -4.59 9.06
C ILE A 64 -0.32 -4.36 10.55
N LYS A 65 0.52 -3.51 11.14
CA LYS A 65 0.46 -3.18 12.57
C LYS A 65 -0.88 -2.57 12.93
N ILE A 66 -1.40 -1.66 12.12
CA ILE A 66 -2.70 -1.04 12.33
C ILE A 66 -3.80 -2.12 12.36
N LEU A 67 -3.80 -3.04 11.40
CA LEU A 67 -4.78 -4.12 11.36
C LEU A 67 -4.70 -5.04 12.58
N GLN A 68 -3.51 -5.26 13.11
CA GLN A 68 -3.30 -6.16 14.24
C GLN A 68 -3.61 -5.52 15.59
N LEU A 69 -3.26 -4.24 15.76
CA LEU A 69 -3.38 -3.55 17.04
C LEU A 69 -4.74 -2.91 17.28
N TYR A 70 -5.43 -2.51 16.22
CA TYR A 70 -6.73 -1.83 16.33
C TYR A 70 -7.83 -2.82 15.95
N GLY A 71 -8.39 -3.49 16.95
CA GLY A 71 -9.34 -4.59 16.75
C GLY A 71 -10.71 -4.17 16.24
N LYS A 72 -11.07 -2.89 16.32
CA LYS A 72 -12.41 -2.41 15.94
C LYS A 72 -12.35 -1.28 14.92
N LEU A 73 -11.61 -1.51 13.84
CA LEU A 73 -11.59 -0.55 12.74
C LEU A 73 -12.89 -0.61 11.94
N PRO A 74 -13.41 0.55 11.49
CA PRO A 74 -14.53 0.54 10.54
C PRO A 74 -14.18 -0.24 9.28
N ASP A 75 -15.17 -0.91 8.70
CA ASP A 75 -14.96 -1.68 7.47
C ASP A 75 -14.35 -0.84 6.35
N SER A 76 -14.75 0.43 6.25
CA SER A 76 -14.20 1.33 5.23
C SER A 76 -12.70 1.53 5.36
N ILE A 77 -12.19 1.58 6.58
CA ILE A 77 -10.75 1.70 6.85
C ILE A 77 -10.03 0.39 6.49
N VAL A 78 -10.59 -0.75 6.92
CA VAL A 78 -10.02 -2.06 6.59
C VAL A 78 -9.93 -2.23 5.07
N LYS A 79 -10.98 -1.87 4.35
CA LYS A 79 -10.98 -1.95 2.88
C LYS A 79 -9.88 -1.10 2.25
N LYS A 80 -9.66 0.11 2.74
CA LYS A 80 -8.59 0.97 2.25
C LYS A 80 -7.21 0.35 2.47
N ILE A 81 -6.99 -0.20 3.65
CA ILE A 81 -5.72 -0.85 3.97
C ILE A 81 -5.49 -2.07 3.06
N LEU A 82 -6.50 -2.91 2.91
CA LEU A 82 -6.39 -4.09 2.05
C LEU A 82 -6.20 -3.71 0.59
N PHE A 83 -6.80 -2.61 0.16
CA PHE A 83 -6.57 -2.10 -1.19
C PHE A 83 -5.10 -1.70 -1.40
N ALA A 84 -4.52 -0.96 -0.46
CA ALA A 84 -3.12 -0.55 -0.56
C ALA A 84 -2.18 -1.78 -0.62
N MET A 85 -2.46 -2.78 0.20
CA MET A 85 -1.70 -4.03 0.19
C MET A 85 -1.83 -4.75 -1.13
N SER A 86 -3.07 -4.87 -1.65
CA SER A 86 -3.34 -5.54 -2.92
C SER A 86 -2.67 -4.83 -4.08
N TYR A 87 -2.65 -3.50 -4.04
CA TYR A 87 -1.99 -2.71 -5.07
C TYR A 87 -0.49 -3.00 -5.11
N PHE A 88 0.14 -3.09 -3.95
CA PHE A 88 1.56 -3.42 -3.86
C PHE A 88 1.85 -4.85 -4.31
N ILE A 89 0.93 -5.78 -4.04
CA ILE A 89 1.07 -7.19 -4.45
C ILE A 89 0.93 -7.35 -5.96
N ASP A 90 0.07 -6.55 -6.59
CA ASP A 90 -0.24 -6.66 -8.01
C ASP A 90 0.95 -6.24 -8.87
N GLU A 91 1.43 -7.17 -9.71
CA GLU A 91 2.57 -6.93 -10.60
C GLU A 91 2.16 -6.27 -11.92
N ASN A 92 0.86 -6.09 -12.14
CA ASN A 92 0.32 -5.44 -13.35
C ASN A 92 0.05 -3.96 -13.13
N ASP A 93 0.92 -3.30 -12.37
CA ASP A 93 0.86 -1.87 -12.10
C ASP A 93 1.21 -1.05 -13.35
N ASP A 94 0.88 0.24 -13.32
CA ASP A 94 1.17 1.16 -14.43
C ASP A 94 2.66 1.24 -14.73
N ILE A 95 3.51 1.10 -13.70
CA ILE A 95 4.97 1.06 -13.88
C ILE A 95 5.43 -0.33 -13.48
N PRO A 96 6.01 -1.10 -14.43
CA PRO A 96 6.49 -2.45 -14.11
C PRO A 96 7.55 -2.45 -13.01
N ASP A 97 7.39 -3.33 -12.04
CA ASP A 97 8.30 -3.45 -10.89
C ASP A 97 9.73 -3.80 -11.30
N VAL A 98 9.91 -4.32 -12.52
CA VAL A 98 11.23 -4.69 -13.03
C VAL A 98 12.06 -3.50 -13.48
N ILE A 99 11.47 -2.31 -13.58
CA ILE A 99 12.22 -1.10 -13.99
C ILE A 99 12.92 -0.53 -12.77
N PRO A 100 14.26 -0.53 -12.72
CA PRO A 100 14.99 0.02 -11.57
C PRO A 100 14.66 1.49 -11.36
N ASP A 101 14.58 1.90 -10.09
CA ASP A 101 14.36 3.28 -9.65
C ASP A 101 12.95 3.83 -9.93
N TYR A 102 12.15 3.16 -10.75
CA TYR A 102 10.79 3.64 -11.09
C TYR A 102 9.71 2.60 -10.83
N GLY A 103 10.08 1.34 -10.58
CA GLY A 103 9.11 0.24 -10.52
C GLY A 103 8.05 0.36 -9.45
N TYR A 104 8.29 1.15 -8.40
CA TYR A 104 7.36 1.29 -7.27
C TYR A 104 6.82 2.71 -7.10
N LEU A 105 6.97 3.60 -8.10
CA LEU A 105 6.52 4.98 -7.95
C LEU A 105 5.00 5.09 -7.80
N ASP A 106 4.27 4.31 -8.58
CA ASP A 106 2.81 4.28 -8.47
C ASP A 106 2.36 3.66 -7.14
N ASP A 107 3.03 2.59 -6.69
CA ASP A 107 2.76 1.99 -5.39
C ASP A 107 2.95 3.00 -4.26
N ILE A 108 4.04 3.75 -4.28
CA ILE A 108 4.31 4.77 -3.27
C ILE A 108 3.20 5.80 -3.24
N ALA A 109 2.80 6.31 -4.41
CA ALA A 109 1.76 7.34 -4.49
C ALA A 109 0.43 6.84 -3.95
N VAL A 110 0.02 5.62 -4.34
CA VAL A 110 -1.24 5.04 -3.89
C VAL A 110 -1.21 4.75 -2.38
N VAL A 111 -0.15 4.11 -1.90
CA VAL A 111 -0.02 3.75 -0.48
C VAL A 111 -0.01 5.00 0.39
N ARG A 112 0.75 6.03 0.01
CA ARG A 112 0.79 7.30 0.76
C ARG A 112 -0.56 7.99 0.78
N TRP A 113 -1.27 7.99 -0.34
CA TRP A 113 -2.62 8.54 -0.39
C TRP A 113 -3.53 7.84 0.60
N ILE A 114 -3.48 6.51 0.66
CA ILE A 114 -4.30 5.72 1.60
C ILE A 114 -3.91 6.02 3.04
N ILE A 115 -2.62 6.04 3.37
CA ILE A 115 -2.16 6.31 4.73
C ILE A 115 -2.61 7.69 5.18
N ASP A 116 -2.43 8.70 4.34
CA ASP A 116 -2.85 10.06 4.66
C ASP A 116 -4.36 10.13 4.91
N ASP A 117 -5.15 9.43 4.10
CA ASP A 117 -6.60 9.43 4.21
C ASP A 117 -7.07 8.77 5.52
N ILE A 118 -6.52 7.59 5.85
CA ILE A 118 -6.94 6.91 7.09
C ILE A 118 -6.48 7.66 8.34
N GLU A 119 -5.33 8.31 8.30
CA GLU A 119 -4.84 9.12 9.42
C GLU A 119 -5.70 10.37 9.64
N LYS A 120 -6.24 10.94 8.56
CA LYS A 120 -7.19 12.07 8.69
C LYS A 120 -8.49 11.62 9.33
N GLN A 121 -8.95 10.41 9.03
CA GLN A 121 -10.20 9.90 9.59
C GLN A 121 -10.03 9.42 11.03
N ILE A 122 -8.89 8.84 11.35
CA ILE A 122 -8.57 8.34 12.69
C ILE A 122 -7.15 8.81 13.04
N PRO A 123 -7.04 10.01 13.66
CA PRO A 123 -5.71 10.59 13.95
C PRO A 123 -4.81 9.72 14.81
N GLU A 124 -5.37 8.86 15.65
CA GLU A 124 -4.59 7.96 16.51
C GLU A 124 -3.71 7.02 15.69
N LEU A 125 -4.08 6.73 14.43
CA LEU A 125 -3.31 5.83 13.58
C LEU A 125 -1.94 6.39 13.21
N SER A 126 -1.75 7.70 13.29
CA SER A 126 -0.46 8.31 13.01
C SER A 126 0.61 7.89 14.02
N ASN A 127 0.21 7.39 15.17
CA ASN A 127 1.12 6.93 16.23
C ASN A 127 1.38 5.42 16.17
N ALA A 128 0.86 4.76 15.17
CA ALA A 128 1.01 3.31 15.05
C ALA A 128 2.43 2.92 14.63
#